data_45982f03c036f2b56d729bc8f56c0ff1
#
_entry.id   45982f03c036f2b56d729bc8f56c0ff1
#
_cell.length_a   1.000
_cell.length_b   1.000
_cell.length_c   1.000
_cell.angle_alpha   90.00
_cell.angle_beta   90.00
_cell.angle_gamma   90.00
#
_symmetry.space_group_name_H-M   'P 1'
#
loop_
_entity.id
_entity.type
_entity.pdbx_description
1 polymer ?
#
loop_
_entity_poly.entity_id
_entity_poly.type
_entity_poly.pdbx_seq_one_letter_code
_entity_poly.pdbx_strand_id
1 'polypeptide(L)'
;MTREQRGKPHLLALPTAHTPSILTLNENAAGPLMRAVQLSAALIEMAYSIPGIYVWQKNGRTANQTIGHLHFHVAGVRGDGRTEWGDVPELSLEATDRIAARLKEGSGGVLARFPEFSLTSERGDSPDG
;
A
#
# COMPACT_ATOMS: atom_id res chain seq x y z
N MET A 1 -3.98 0.87 4.00
CA MET A 1 -4.48 1.42 2.72
C MET A 1 -4.80 2.89 2.92
N THR A 2 -4.54 3.72 1.92
CA THR A 2 -4.88 5.14 1.97
C THR A 2 -6.33 5.37 1.52
N ARG A 3 -6.98 6.40 2.06
CA ARG A 3 -8.30 6.85 1.61
C ARG A 3 -8.22 7.71 0.35
N GLU A 4 -7.08 8.29 0.07
CA GLU A 4 -6.78 8.99 -1.18
C GLU A 4 -6.30 7.98 -2.22
N GLN A 5 -7.21 7.43 -2.98
CA GLN A 5 -6.92 6.39 -3.96
C GLN A 5 -6.43 6.98 -5.28
N ARG A 6 -5.12 6.99 -5.46
CA ARG A 6 -4.47 7.49 -6.70
C ARG A 6 -4.39 6.44 -7.81
N GLY A 7 -4.77 5.22 -7.51
CA GLY A 7 -4.87 4.10 -8.45
C GLY A 7 -6.02 3.18 -8.05
N LYS A 8 -6.19 2.08 -8.76
CA LYS A 8 -7.28 1.13 -8.52
C LYS A 8 -6.74 -0.28 -8.25
N PRO A 9 -6.56 -0.64 -6.99
CA PRO A 9 -6.56 0.20 -5.80
C PRO A 9 -5.18 0.80 -5.51
N HIS A 10 -5.08 1.58 -4.43
CA HIS A 10 -3.83 2.17 -3.96
C HIS A 10 -3.55 1.71 -2.52
N LEU A 11 -2.48 0.97 -2.35
CA LEU A 11 -2.04 0.43 -1.07
C LEU A 11 -0.78 1.13 -0.59
N LEU A 12 -0.56 1.07 0.72
CA LEU A 12 0.67 1.51 1.36
C LEU A 12 1.37 0.32 2.00
N ALA A 13 2.66 0.17 1.76
CA ALA A 13 3.52 -0.76 2.46
C ALA A 13 4.52 0.01 3.31
N LEU A 14 4.57 -0.30 4.59
CA LEU A 14 5.40 0.44 5.55
C LEU A 14 5.98 -0.50 6.61
N PRO A 15 7.16 -0.16 7.17
CA PRO A 15 7.70 -0.89 8.30
C PRO A 15 6.91 -0.57 9.57
N THR A 16 6.83 -1.52 10.50
CA THR A 16 6.17 -1.32 11.80
C THR A 16 7.01 -0.48 12.74
N ALA A 17 8.34 -0.60 12.67
CA ALA A 17 9.26 0.24 13.44
C ALA A 17 9.29 1.66 12.87
N HIS A 18 9.34 2.67 13.76
CA HIS A 18 9.42 4.07 13.33
C HIS A 18 10.66 4.33 12.49
N THR A 19 10.44 4.74 11.25
CA THR A 19 11.48 5.01 10.26
C THR A 19 11.08 6.27 9.48
N PRO A 20 11.77 7.41 9.66
CA PRO A 20 11.36 8.65 8.99
C PRO A 20 11.43 8.59 7.47
N SER A 21 12.48 7.99 6.93
CA SER A 21 12.70 7.94 5.48
C SER A 21 13.52 6.70 5.09
N ILE A 22 13.68 6.50 3.79
CA ILE A 22 14.52 5.41 3.26
C ILE A 22 15.99 5.56 3.69
N LEU A 23 16.43 6.79 3.95
CA LEU A 23 17.82 7.08 4.35
C LEU A 23 18.19 6.49 5.71
N THR A 24 17.19 6.28 6.57
CA THR A 24 17.37 5.74 7.94
C THR A 24 16.82 4.32 8.09
N LEU A 25 16.44 3.68 6.99
CA LEU A 25 15.92 2.32 7.01
C LEU A 25 16.99 1.34 7.47
N ASN A 26 16.65 0.52 8.48
CA ASN A 26 17.51 -0.55 8.94
C ASN A 26 17.64 -1.62 7.83
N GLU A 27 18.85 -2.08 7.58
CA GLU A 27 19.10 -3.08 6.54
C GLU A 27 18.32 -4.40 6.75
N ASN A 28 18.08 -4.78 8.01
CA ASN A 28 17.29 -5.97 8.33
C ASN A 28 15.81 -5.81 8.02
N ALA A 29 15.31 -4.58 7.87
CA ALA A 29 13.94 -4.29 7.51
C ALA A 29 13.72 -4.17 5.99
N ALA A 30 14.78 -3.99 5.22
CA ALA A 30 14.69 -3.74 3.78
C ALA A 30 14.07 -4.91 3.01
N GLY A 31 14.51 -6.13 3.28
CA GLY A 31 13.96 -7.34 2.65
C GLY A 31 12.48 -7.55 2.97
N PRO A 32 12.08 -7.58 4.23
CA PRO A 32 10.67 -7.69 4.62
C PRO A 32 9.79 -6.57 4.06
N LEU A 33 10.28 -5.33 4.02
CA LEU A 33 9.53 -4.21 3.44
C LEU A 33 9.32 -4.40 1.93
N MET A 34 10.34 -4.79 1.20
CA MET A 34 10.22 -5.05 -0.24
C MET A 34 9.29 -6.25 -0.50
N ARG A 35 9.31 -7.24 0.37
CA ARG A 35 8.38 -8.37 0.32
C ARG A 35 6.93 -7.91 0.49
N ALA A 36 6.67 -6.95 1.38
CA ALA A 36 5.35 -6.34 1.54
C ALA A 36 4.91 -5.58 0.28
N VAL A 37 5.83 -4.89 -0.39
CA VAL A 37 5.57 -4.23 -1.68
C VAL A 37 5.19 -5.27 -2.75
N GLN A 38 5.91 -6.37 -2.84
CA GLN A 38 5.59 -7.47 -3.76
C GLN A 38 4.20 -8.06 -3.49
N LEU A 39 3.89 -8.32 -2.22
CA LEU A 39 2.57 -8.81 -1.83
C LEU A 39 1.47 -7.84 -2.24
N SER A 40 1.65 -6.55 -1.97
CA SER A 40 0.69 -5.51 -2.34
C SER A 40 0.43 -5.49 -3.84
N ALA A 41 1.48 -5.55 -4.64
CA ALA A 41 1.36 -5.59 -6.10
C ALA A 41 0.63 -6.85 -6.59
N ALA A 42 0.97 -8.02 -6.03
CA ALA A 42 0.33 -9.28 -6.38
C ALA A 42 -1.16 -9.31 -6.01
N LEU A 43 -1.53 -8.75 -4.86
CA LEU A 43 -2.92 -8.64 -4.43
C LEU A 43 -3.74 -7.76 -5.38
N ILE A 44 -3.19 -6.63 -5.81
CA ILE A 44 -3.83 -5.72 -6.76
C ILE A 44 -4.04 -6.43 -8.10
N GLU A 45 -3.01 -7.06 -8.63
CA GLU A 45 -3.09 -7.76 -9.91
C GLU A 45 -4.16 -8.85 -9.90
N MET A 46 -4.17 -9.69 -8.86
CA MET A 46 -5.11 -10.80 -8.76
C MET A 46 -6.55 -10.35 -8.50
N ALA A 47 -6.76 -9.45 -7.56
CA ALA A 47 -8.10 -9.04 -7.15
C ALA A 47 -8.80 -8.13 -8.16
N TYR A 48 -8.04 -7.33 -8.90
CA TYR A 48 -8.59 -6.33 -9.83
C TYR A 48 -8.27 -6.63 -11.30
N SER A 49 -7.53 -7.69 -11.58
CA SER A 49 -7.11 -8.05 -12.94
C SER A 49 -6.39 -6.90 -13.66
N ILE A 50 -5.57 -6.18 -12.91
CA ILE A 50 -4.83 -5.02 -13.40
C ILE A 50 -3.38 -5.43 -13.68
N PRO A 51 -2.91 -5.36 -14.93
CA PRO A 51 -1.57 -5.84 -15.29
C PRO A 51 -0.46 -4.83 -15.01
N GLY A 52 -0.81 -3.57 -14.78
CA GLY A 52 0.17 -2.50 -14.56
C GLY A 52 0.15 -2.00 -13.12
N ILE A 53 1.32 -1.91 -12.50
CA ILE A 53 1.48 -1.47 -11.12
C ILE A 53 2.53 -0.36 -11.09
N TYR A 54 2.21 0.76 -10.44
CA TYR A 54 3.20 1.76 -10.07
C TYR A 54 3.59 1.61 -8.60
N VAL A 55 4.87 1.75 -8.35
CA VAL A 55 5.45 1.82 -7.01
C VAL A 55 6.23 3.13 -6.90
N TRP A 56 5.97 3.92 -5.86
CA TRP A 56 6.73 5.14 -5.60
C TRP A 56 6.89 5.37 -4.10
N GLN A 57 7.85 6.22 -3.75
CA GLN A 57 8.21 6.55 -2.38
C GLN A 57 8.84 7.94 -2.36
N LYS A 58 8.55 8.71 -1.33
CA LYS A 58 9.02 10.09 -1.19
C LYS A 58 9.76 10.27 0.12
N ASN A 59 10.89 10.98 0.08
CA ASN A 59 11.75 11.23 1.23
C ASN A 59 11.94 12.74 1.41
N GLY A 60 11.50 13.26 2.56
CA GLY A 60 11.64 14.66 2.91
C GLY A 60 10.52 15.55 2.36
N ARG A 61 10.37 16.71 2.97
CA ARG A 61 9.31 17.67 2.62
C ARG A 61 9.43 18.23 1.21
N THR A 62 10.64 18.46 0.74
CA THR A 62 10.89 18.94 -0.63
C THR A 62 10.50 17.93 -1.70
N ALA A 63 10.44 16.65 -1.35
CA ALA A 63 9.91 15.58 -2.20
C ALA A 63 8.43 15.29 -1.92
N ASN A 64 7.72 16.18 -1.22
CA ASN A 64 6.32 16.05 -0.83
C ASN A 64 6.01 14.86 0.08
N GLN A 65 6.94 14.47 0.94
CA GLN A 65 6.65 13.55 2.03
C GLN A 65 5.85 14.29 3.10
N THR A 66 4.57 13.98 3.23
CA THR A 66 3.64 14.62 4.17
C THR A 66 3.56 13.89 5.50
N ILE A 67 3.82 12.60 5.51
CA ILE A 67 3.82 11.74 6.71
C ILE A 67 5.26 11.39 7.04
N GLY A 68 5.70 11.70 8.26
CA GLY A 68 7.08 11.51 8.74
C GLY A 68 7.42 10.05 9.09
N HIS A 69 6.86 9.11 8.37
CA HIS A 69 7.14 7.68 8.47
C HIS A 69 7.26 7.10 7.07
N LEU A 70 8.31 6.32 6.83
CA LEU A 70 8.58 5.68 5.54
C LEU A 70 7.38 4.86 5.08
N HIS A 71 6.92 5.10 3.85
CA HIS A 71 5.89 4.29 3.22
C HIS A 71 6.09 4.23 1.72
N PHE A 72 5.84 3.05 1.17
CA PHE A 72 5.81 2.82 -0.27
C PHE A 72 4.37 2.84 -0.75
N HIS A 73 4.12 3.59 -1.81
CA HIS A 73 2.86 3.57 -2.52
C HIS A 73 2.88 2.45 -3.57
N VAL A 74 1.83 1.66 -3.60
CA VAL A 74 1.64 0.58 -4.58
C VAL A 74 0.25 0.74 -5.17
N ALA A 75 0.16 1.06 -6.44
CA ALA A 75 -1.11 1.42 -7.06
C ALA A 75 -1.32 0.73 -8.41
N GLY A 76 -2.51 0.19 -8.61
CA GLY A 76 -2.93 -0.32 -9.90
C GLY A 76 -3.13 0.82 -10.91
N VAL A 77 -2.61 0.64 -12.10
CA VAL A 77 -2.66 1.65 -13.16
C VAL A 77 -4.03 1.62 -13.83
N ARG A 78 -4.58 2.80 -14.15
CA ARG A 78 -5.82 2.88 -14.93
C ARG A 78 -5.62 2.37 -16.36
N GLY A 79 -6.72 2.14 -17.07
CA GLY A 79 -6.68 1.66 -18.46
C GLY A 79 -5.93 2.57 -19.43
N ASP A 80 -5.75 3.86 -19.09
CA ASP A 80 -4.94 4.82 -19.85
C ASP A 80 -3.44 4.80 -19.47
N GLY A 81 -3.02 3.90 -18.58
CA GLY A 81 -1.64 3.78 -18.12
C GLY A 81 -1.24 4.81 -17.08
N ARG A 82 -2.18 5.46 -16.41
CA ARG A 82 -1.93 6.57 -15.47
C ARG A 82 -2.46 6.29 -14.08
N THR A 83 -1.92 7.05 -13.13
CA THR A 83 -2.46 7.23 -11.78
C THR A 83 -2.94 8.66 -11.59
N GLU A 84 -3.74 8.91 -10.55
CA GLU A 84 -4.21 10.25 -10.22
C GLU A 84 -3.11 11.06 -9.55
N TRP A 85 -2.94 12.32 -9.98
CA TRP A 85 -2.02 13.28 -9.39
C TRP A 85 -2.77 14.54 -8.95
N GLY A 86 -2.14 15.32 -8.07
CA GLY A 86 -2.76 16.50 -7.51
C GLY A 86 -3.71 16.19 -6.37
N ASP A 87 -4.73 17.00 -6.19
CA ASP A 87 -5.72 16.81 -5.13
C ASP A 87 -6.66 15.65 -5.46
N VAL A 88 -6.59 14.59 -4.66
CA VAL A 88 -7.47 13.43 -4.78
C VAL A 88 -8.40 13.41 -3.58
N PRO A 89 -9.74 13.41 -3.78
CA PRO A 89 -10.68 13.36 -2.68
C PRO A 89 -10.52 12.08 -1.84
N GLU A 90 -10.66 12.20 -0.53
CA GLU A 90 -10.73 11.03 0.34
C GLU A 90 -12.01 10.24 0.08
N LEU A 91 -11.88 8.93 -0.06
CA LEU A 91 -13.04 8.03 -0.08
C LEU A 91 -13.64 7.91 1.32
N SER A 92 -14.92 7.56 1.37
CA SER A 92 -15.56 7.18 2.63
C SER A 92 -14.92 5.91 3.21
N LEU A 93 -15.08 5.71 4.51
CA LEU A 93 -14.62 4.48 5.16
C LEU A 93 -15.28 3.25 4.55
N GLU A 94 -16.57 3.33 4.24
CA GLU A 94 -17.31 2.24 3.59
C GLU A 94 -16.73 1.88 2.21
N ALA A 95 -16.34 2.88 1.42
CA ALA A 95 -15.72 2.65 0.12
C ALA A 95 -14.34 1.97 0.26
N THR A 96 -13.55 2.38 1.24
CA THR A 96 -12.25 1.73 1.51
C THR A 96 -12.42 0.33 2.07
N ASP A 97 -13.43 0.09 2.90
CA ASP A 97 -13.76 -1.25 3.40
C ASP A 97 -14.15 -2.20 2.26
N ARG A 98 -14.89 -1.73 1.25
CA ARG A 98 -15.20 -2.52 0.05
C ARG A 98 -13.95 -2.89 -0.74
N ILE A 99 -13.01 -1.98 -0.87
CA ILE A 99 -11.73 -2.26 -1.53
C ILE A 99 -10.96 -3.33 -0.74
N ALA A 100 -10.85 -3.19 0.58
CA ALA A 100 -10.19 -4.15 1.45
C ALA A 100 -10.84 -5.54 1.36
N ALA A 101 -12.16 -5.61 1.34
CA ALA A 101 -12.90 -6.88 1.19
C ALA A 101 -12.59 -7.55 -0.15
N ARG A 102 -12.58 -6.79 -1.24
CA ARG A 102 -12.23 -7.32 -2.56
C ARG A 102 -10.80 -7.85 -2.63
N LEU A 103 -9.85 -7.17 -2.02
CA LEU A 103 -8.46 -7.63 -1.92
C LEU A 103 -8.36 -8.94 -1.14
N LYS A 104 -9.10 -9.07 -0.03
CA LYS A 104 -9.15 -10.29 0.76
C LYS A 104 -9.75 -11.47 -0.01
N GLU A 105 -10.83 -11.26 -0.71
CA GLU A 105 -11.48 -12.29 -1.54
C GLU A 105 -10.56 -12.81 -2.64
N GLY A 106 -9.76 -11.93 -3.25
CA GLY A 106 -8.81 -12.28 -4.30
C GLY A 106 -7.47 -12.83 -3.79
N SER A 107 -7.27 -12.92 -2.47
CA SER A 107 -5.95 -13.15 -1.87
C SER A 107 -5.53 -14.61 -1.69
N GLY A 108 -6.45 -15.57 -1.76
CA GLY A 108 -6.20 -16.96 -1.38
C GLY A 108 -4.96 -17.57 -2.01
N GLY A 109 -4.83 -17.52 -3.34
CA GLY A 109 -3.67 -18.04 -4.05
C GLY A 109 -2.42 -17.19 -3.90
N VAL A 110 -2.58 -15.89 -3.67
CA VAL A 110 -1.45 -14.96 -3.50
C VAL A 110 -0.79 -15.16 -2.15
N LEU A 111 -1.57 -15.24 -1.07
CA LEU A 111 -1.04 -15.41 0.30
C LEU A 111 -0.28 -16.72 0.48
N ALA A 112 -0.60 -17.77 -0.28
CA ALA A 112 0.17 -19.01 -0.27
C ALA A 112 1.64 -18.79 -0.71
N ARG A 113 1.91 -17.76 -1.50
CA ARG A 113 3.26 -17.36 -1.96
C ARG A 113 3.97 -16.45 -0.95
N PHE A 114 3.24 -15.94 0.04
CA PHE A 114 3.73 -15.00 1.05
C PHE A 114 3.32 -15.46 2.46
N PRO A 115 3.79 -16.63 2.90
CA PRO A 115 3.34 -17.22 4.18
C PRO A 115 3.69 -16.37 5.41
N GLU A 116 4.63 -15.45 5.29
CA GLU A 116 5.03 -14.51 6.33
C GLU A 116 3.98 -13.43 6.62
N PHE A 117 3.00 -13.26 5.74
CA PHE A 117 1.93 -12.26 5.90
C PHE A 117 0.60 -12.93 6.17
N SER A 118 -0.21 -12.30 7.03
CA SER A 118 -1.61 -12.65 7.22
C SER A 118 -2.47 -11.39 7.03
N LEU A 119 -3.59 -11.53 6.33
CA LEU A 119 -4.58 -10.47 6.24
C LEU A 119 -5.50 -10.57 7.46
N THR A 120 -5.06 -10.02 8.57
CA THR A 120 -5.92 -9.88 9.75
C THR A 120 -6.79 -8.64 9.58
N SER A 121 -8.05 -8.76 9.97
CA SER A 121 -9.00 -7.64 10.01
C SER A 121 -8.87 -6.83 11.30
N GLU A 122 -7.77 -7.01 12.03
CA GLU A 122 -7.53 -6.19 13.20
C GLU A 122 -7.31 -4.75 12.73
N ARG A 123 -8.36 -3.97 12.82
CA ARG A 123 -8.22 -2.53 12.94
C ARG A 123 -7.37 -2.35 14.20
N GLY A 124 -6.11 -2.10 14.00
CA GLY A 124 -5.30 -1.63 15.11
C GLY A 124 -5.97 -0.35 15.58
N ASP A 125 -6.71 -0.42 16.66
CA ASP A 125 -6.95 0.73 17.49
C ASP A 125 -5.57 1.17 17.95
N SER A 126 -4.92 1.98 17.12
CA SER A 126 -3.78 2.74 17.60
C SER A 126 -4.35 3.79 18.53
N PRO A 127 -4.03 3.76 19.84
CA PRO A 127 -4.52 4.76 20.76
C PRO A 127 -3.97 6.16 20.49
N ASP A 128 -3.07 6.31 19.53
CA ASP A 128 -2.49 7.56 19.07
C ASP A 128 -2.94 7.80 17.62
N GLY A 129 -4.19 8.22 17.51
CA GLY A 129 -4.76 8.66 16.25
C GLY A 129 -4.09 9.90 15.67
#